data_95a50482e06570c3f1342412ea508cf2
#
_entry.id   95a50482e06570c3f1342412ea508cf2
#
_cell.length_a   1.000
_cell.length_b   1.000
_cell.length_c   1.000
_cell.angle_alpha   90.00
_cell.angle_beta   90.00
_cell.angle_gamma   90.00
#
_symmetry.space_group_name_H-M   'P 1'
#
loop_
_entity.id
_entity.type
_entity.pdbx_description
1 polymer ?
#
loop_
_entity_poly.entity_id
_entity_poly.type
_entity_poly.pdbx_seq_one_letter_code
_entity_poly.pdbx_strand_id
1 'polypeptide(L)'
;LAHWYHDPRLRGVCNHSTRSHIEQVLRRYLFAACFAEGQGRSPQLSDFPTSLLPDHSNVESALEGSYFADRFRVQLKTRHATTITSHISKDGHYYIHYDPSQCRSLTVREAARLQTFPDNYFFVGPRTSQYVQVGNAVPPYLAHQVAQIVVRVLTGGASKPARD
;
A
#
# COMPACT_ATOMS: atom_id res chain seq x y z
N LEU A 1 -6.71 -16.69 -3.55
CA LEU A 1 -5.83 -16.19 -2.45
C LEU A 1 -6.55 -16.07 -1.10
N ALA A 2 -7.89 -16.17 -1.02
CA ALA A 2 -8.60 -16.04 0.26
C ALA A 2 -8.07 -17.01 1.34
N HIS A 3 -7.80 -18.26 0.97
CA HIS A 3 -7.22 -19.28 1.87
C HIS A 3 -5.80 -18.94 2.36
N TRP A 4 -5.07 -18.07 1.66
CA TRP A 4 -3.74 -17.63 2.08
C TRP A 4 -3.81 -16.57 3.19
N TYR A 5 -4.77 -15.65 3.08
CA TYR A 5 -4.91 -14.56 4.03
C TYR A 5 -5.66 -14.97 5.30
N HIS A 6 -6.76 -15.70 5.12
CA HIS A 6 -7.71 -15.95 6.19
C HIS A 6 -7.29 -17.08 7.11
N ASP A 7 -7.24 -16.81 8.41
CA ASP A 7 -7.15 -17.82 9.48
C ASP A 7 -8.48 -17.82 10.26
N PRO A 8 -9.28 -18.89 10.18
CA PRO A 8 -10.60 -18.96 10.82
C PRO A 8 -10.56 -18.92 12.36
N ARG A 9 -9.38 -19.09 12.95
CA ARG A 9 -9.18 -18.99 14.41
C ARG A 9 -9.12 -17.55 14.88
N LEU A 10 -8.86 -16.60 13.99
CA LEU A 10 -8.83 -15.18 14.32
C LEU A 10 -10.25 -14.63 14.45
N ARG A 11 -10.53 -14.00 15.60
CA ARG A 11 -11.81 -13.33 15.88
C ARG A 11 -11.79 -11.84 15.57
N GLY A 12 -10.73 -11.32 14.93
CA GLY A 12 -10.56 -9.91 14.62
C GLY A 12 -9.35 -9.66 13.73
N VAL A 13 -9.09 -8.38 13.45
CA VAL A 13 -8.00 -7.93 12.58
C VAL A 13 -6.92 -7.23 13.41
N CYS A 14 -5.69 -7.71 13.32
CA CYS A 14 -4.54 -7.14 14.02
C CYS A 14 -3.89 -6.00 13.22
N ASN A 15 -3.23 -5.07 13.92
CA ASN A 15 -2.47 -3.95 13.32
C ASN A 15 -3.31 -3.05 12.38
N HIS A 16 -4.62 -2.92 12.64
CA HIS A 16 -5.57 -2.19 11.79
C HIS A 16 -5.98 -0.85 12.40
N SER A 17 -5.08 -0.17 13.08
CA SER A 17 -5.31 1.18 13.60
C SER A 17 -4.79 2.23 12.61
N THR A 18 -5.61 3.26 12.35
CA THR A 18 -5.21 4.37 11.49
C THR A 18 -4.14 5.23 12.16
N ARG A 19 -3.31 5.91 11.36
CA ARG A 19 -2.48 6.99 11.88
C ARG A 19 -3.30 8.29 11.92
N SER A 20 -2.96 9.17 12.84
CA SER A 20 -3.48 10.54 12.84
C SER A 20 -2.77 11.38 11.79
N HIS A 21 -3.50 12.33 11.22
CA HIS A 21 -3.00 13.35 10.31
C HIS A 21 -3.50 14.71 10.75
N ILE A 22 -2.76 15.78 10.48
CA ILE A 22 -3.22 17.15 10.69
C ILE A 22 -4.35 17.48 9.71
N GLU A 23 -5.20 18.43 10.06
CA GLU A 23 -6.39 18.79 9.29
C GLU A 23 -6.09 19.09 7.82
N GLN A 24 -5.03 19.85 7.54
CA GLN A 24 -4.64 20.18 6.17
C GLN A 24 -4.30 18.95 5.33
N VAL A 25 -3.69 17.92 5.93
CA VAL A 25 -3.41 16.64 5.25
C VAL A 25 -4.70 15.87 5.01
N LEU A 26 -5.64 15.87 5.97
CA LEU A 26 -6.95 15.23 5.80
C LEU A 26 -7.75 15.88 4.67
N ARG A 27 -7.74 17.20 4.55
CA ARG A 27 -8.37 17.92 3.42
C ARG A 27 -7.78 17.50 2.07
N ARG A 28 -6.45 17.35 1.99
CA ARG A 28 -5.77 16.84 0.78
C ARG A 28 -6.17 15.40 0.46
N TYR A 29 -6.27 14.55 1.47
CA TYR A 29 -6.68 13.15 1.29
C TYR A 29 -8.14 13.04 0.83
N LEU A 30 -9.03 13.83 1.41
CA LEU A 30 -10.42 13.90 0.98
C LEU A 30 -10.51 14.30 -0.49
N PHE A 31 -9.84 15.41 -0.86
CA PHE A 31 -9.80 15.85 -2.25
C PHE A 31 -9.25 14.75 -3.17
N ALA A 32 -8.10 14.16 -2.82
CA ALA A 32 -7.47 13.13 -3.63
C ALA A 32 -8.37 11.90 -3.82
N ALA A 33 -9.04 11.44 -2.77
CA ALA A 33 -9.93 10.29 -2.83
C ALA A 33 -11.21 10.59 -3.66
N CYS A 34 -11.85 11.75 -3.47
CA CYS A 34 -12.99 12.19 -4.28
C CYS A 34 -12.60 12.35 -5.77
N PHE A 35 -11.44 12.96 -6.04
CA PHE A 35 -10.92 13.09 -7.40
C PHE A 35 -10.72 11.70 -8.04
N ALA A 36 -10.09 10.79 -7.29
CA ALA A 36 -9.81 9.44 -7.79
C ALA A 36 -11.09 8.64 -8.05
N GLU A 37 -12.11 8.79 -7.22
CA GLU A 37 -13.43 8.17 -7.41
C GLU A 37 -14.11 8.70 -8.68
N GLY A 38 -14.08 10.01 -8.92
CA GLY A 38 -14.72 10.64 -10.07
C GLY A 38 -13.96 10.44 -11.39
N GLN A 39 -12.61 10.45 -11.34
CA GLN A 39 -11.75 10.42 -12.55
C GLN A 39 -11.15 9.05 -12.87
N GLY A 40 -11.27 8.05 -11.97
CA GLY A 40 -10.67 6.72 -12.15
C GLY A 40 -9.14 6.71 -12.17
N ARG A 41 -8.50 7.79 -11.75
CA ARG A 41 -7.04 7.92 -11.60
C ARG A 41 -6.67 8.70 -10.34
N SER A 42 -5.49 8.45 -9.82
CA SER A 42 -4.95 9.28 -8.73
C SER A 42 -4.63 10.69 -9.23
N PRO A 43 -4.86 11.75 -8.44
CA PRO A 43 -4.50 13.12 -8.83
C PRO A 43 -2.99 13.32 -8.86
N GLN A 44 -2.56 14.26 -9.69
CA GLN A 44 -1.24 14.89 -9.64
C GLN A 44 -1.35 16.23 -8.89
N LEU A 45 -0.22 16.84 -8.50
CA LEU A 45 -0.25 18.13 -7.81
C LEU A 45 -0.92 19.24 -8.64
N SER A 46 -0.81 19.17 -9.98
CA SER A 46 -1.50 20.08 -10.89
C SER A 46 -3.03 19.98 -10.88
N ASP A 47 -3.59 18.87 -10.39
CA ASP A 47 -5.03 18.70 -10.25
C ASP A 47 -5.58 19.34 -8.95
N PHE A 48 -4.69 19.67 -7.99
CA PHE A 48 -5.10 20.23 -6.71
C PHE A 48 -5.42 21.72 -6.80
N PRO A 49 -6.47 22.20 -6.11
CA PRO A 49 -6.68 23.63 -5.96
C PRO A 49 -5.52 24.27 -5.17
N THR A 50 -5.16 25.50 -5.50
CA THR A 50 -4.02 26.22 -4.89
C THR A 50 -4.04 26.21 -3.37
N SER A 51 -5.23 26.28 -2.75
CA SER A 51 -5.40 26.27 -1.29
C SER A 51 -5.04 24.94 -0.62
N LEU A 52 -4.93 23.85 -1.41
CA LEU A 52 -4.56 22.52 -0.92
C LEU A 52 -3.13 22.14 -1.29
N LEU A 53 -2.41 22.94 -2.08
CA LEU A 53 -1.01 22.68 -2.37
C LEU A 53 -0.17 22.67 -1.08
N PRO A 54 0.87 21.83 -1.00
CA PRO A 54 1.81 21.88 0.11
C PRO A 54 2.58 23.22 0.11
N ASP A 55 2.84 23.77 1.27
CA ASP A 55 3.76 24.88 1.42
C ASP A 55 5.20 24.33 1.47
N HIS A 56 5.79 24.11 0.30
CA HIS A 56 7.13 23.52 0.16
C HIS A 56 7.80 24.04 -1.10
N SER A 57 9.10 24.35 -1.01
CA SER A 57 9.91 24.91 -2.11
C SER A 57 9.90 24.07 -3.42
N ASN A 58 9.60 22.78 -3.33
CA ASN A 58 9.59 21.88 -4.50
C ASN A 58 8.23 21.83 -5.23
N VAL A 59 7.21 22.59 -4.77
CA VAL A 59 5.87 22.53 -5.38
C VAL A 59 5.89 23.15 -6.77
N GLU A 60 6.60 24.25 -6.98
CA GLU A 60 6.74 24.88 -8.31
C GLU A 60 7.33 23.91 -9.33
N SER A 61 8.44 23.26 -9.01
CA SER A 61 9.05 22.24 -9.85
C SER A 61 8.15 21.04 -10.11
N ALA A 62 7.34 20.65 -9.12
CA ALA A 62 6.39 19.55 -9.25
C ALA A 62 5.18 19.90 -10.13
N LEU A 63 4.75 21.17 -10.15
CA LEU A 63 3.69 21.67 -11.04
C LEU A 63 4.17 21.73 -12.50
N GLU A 64 5.46 21.94 -12.74
CA GLU A 64 6.09 21.89 -14.07
C GLU A 64 6.30 20.46 -14.60
N GLY A 65 5.79 19.44 -13.88
CA GLY A 65 5.86 18.03 -14.31
C GLY A 65 7.18 17.33 -14.02
N SER A 66 8.05 17.94 -13.20
CA SER A 66 9.28 17.32 -12.73
C SER A 66 9.03 16.38 -11.53
N TYR A 67 10.01 16.11 -10.69
CA TYR A 67 9.92 15.15 -9.59
C TYR A 67 8.79 15.47 -8.60
N PHE A 68 8.12 14.42 -8.05
CA PHE A 68 7.10 14.47 -7.00
C PHE A 68 5.70 15.00 -7.41
N ALA A 69 5.39 15.09 -8.69
CA ALA A 69 4.05 15.51 -9.14
C ALA A 69 2.91 14.61 -8.59
N ASP A 70 3.19 13.34 -8.30
CA ASP A 70 2.25 12.32 -7.83
C ASP A 70 2.31 12.05 -6.30
N ARG A 71 2.74 13.02 -5.51
CA ARG A 71 2.98 12.87 -4.06
C ARG A 71 1.77 12.35 -3.28
N PHE A 72 0.55 12.74 -3.65
CA PHE A 72 -0.69 12.32 -2.99
C PHE A 72 -1.38 11.22 -3.78
N ARG A 73 -0.86 9.99 -3.66
CA ARG A 73 -1.31 8.85 -4.45
C ARG A 73 -2.39 8.04 -3.75
N VAL A 74 -3.55 7.93 -4.41
CA VAL A 74 -4.67 7.08 -3.97
C VAL A 74 -4.49 5.66 -4.48
N GLN A 75 -4.67 4.68 -3.59
CA GLN A 75 -4.69 3.27 -3.96
C GLN A 75 -6.07 2.90 -4.50
N LEU A 76 -6.22 2.84 -5.82
CA LEU A 76 -7.51 2.68 -6.49
C LEU A 76 -8.13 1.31 -6.23
N LYS A 77 -9.43 1.26 -5.93
CA LYS A 77 -10.17 0.03 -5.64
C LYS A 77 -10.12 -1.00 -6.76
N THR A 78 -10.10 -0.53 -8.01
CA THR A 78 -10.23 -1.38 -9.22
C THR A 78 -8.91 -1.64 -9.95
N ARG A 79 -7.79 -1.21 -9.39
CA ARG A 79 -6.46 -1.41 -9.98
C ARG A 79 -5.52 -2.07 -8.98
N HIS A 80 -4.43 -2.63 -9.48
CA HIS A 80 -3.34 -3.10 -8.63
C HIS A 80 -2.78 -1.93 -7.80
N ALA A 81 -2.39 -2.22 -6.57
CA ALA A 81 -1.73 -1.25 -5.70
C ALA A 81 -0.32 -0.91 -6.22
N THR A 82 0.18 0.26 -5.85
CA THR A 82 1.59 0.59 -6.02
C THR A 82 2.44 -0.26 -5.08
N THR A 83 3.70 -0.50 -5.44
CA THR A 83 4.64 -1.22 -4.59
C THR A 83 4.72 -0.60 -3.19
N ILE A 84 4.47 -1.41 -2.17
CA ILE A 84 4.62 -0.98 -0.79
C ILE A 84 6.10 -0.99 -0.44
N THR A 85 6.63 0.18 -0.09
CA THR A 85 8.01 0.36 0.35
C THR A 85 8.06 0.85 1.79
N SER A 86 9.23 0.80 2.43
CA SER A 86 9.42 1.32 3.79
C SER A 86 9.09 2.82 3.93
N HIS A 87 9.03 3.55 2.83
CA HIS A 87 8.63 4.96 2.79
C HIS A 87 7.21 5.20 3.33
N ILE A 88 6.32 4.18 3.30
CA ILE A 88 4.98 4.24 3.93
C ILE A 88 5.07 4.58 5.43
N SER A 89 6.19 4.29 6.08
CA SER A 89 6.42 4.60 7.50
C SER A 89 6.46 6.12 7.80
N LYS A 90 6.77 6.96 6.80
CA LYS A 90 6.91 8.41 6.97
C LYS A 90 5.56 9.11 7.10
N ASP A 91 4.94 9.51 6.00
CA ASP A 91 3.71 10.31 5.99
C ASP A 91 2.49 9.59 5.42
N GLY A 92 2.70 8.54 4.61
CA GLY A 92 1.63 7.77 3.98
C GLY A 92 0.99 8.46 2.77
N HIS A 93 1.53 9.57 2.28
CA HIS A 93 0.96 10.33 1.17
C HIS A 93 0.86 9.54 -0.15
N TYR A 94 1.78 8.59 -0.38
CA TYR A 94 1.75 7.68 -1.52
C TYR A 94 0.76 6.52 -1.36
N TYR A 95 0.06 6.42 -0.22
CA TYR A 95 -0.76 5.25 0.15
C TYR A 95 -2.09 5.70 0.75
N ILE A 96 -2.79 6.60 0.07
CA ILE A 96 -4.10 7.11 0.49
C ILE A 96 -5.16 6.05 0.21
N HIS A 97 -6.06 5.83 1.16
CA HIS A 97 -7.20 4.94 1.01
C HIS A 97 -8.15 5.47 -0.06
N TYR A 98 -8.72 4.57 -0.88
CA TYR A 98 -9.58 4.95 -2.02
C TYR A 98 -10.94 5.52 -1.61
N ASP A 99 -11.45 5.15 -0.44
CA ASP A 99 -12.76 5.55 0.04
C ASP A 99 -12.70 6.95 0.69
N PRO A 100 -13.35 7.98 0.10
CA PRO A 100 -13.33 9.33 0.63
C PRO A 100 -13.91 9.45 2.04
N SER A 101 -14.88 8.59 2.39
CA SER A 101 -15.52 8.61 3.71
C SER A 101 -14.55 8.27 4.85
N GLN A 102 -13.47 7.55 4.55
CA GLN A 102 -12.46 7.17 5.52
C GLN A 102 -11.36 8.22 5.69
N CYS A 103 -11.08 9.03 4.68
CA CYS A 103 -10.17 10.18 4.71
C CYS A 103 -8.85 9.89 5.46
N ARG A 104 -8.09 8.87 5.03
CA ARG A 104 -6.89 8.38 5.72
C ARG A 104 -5.89 7.73 4.77
N SER A 105 -4.68 7.47 5.22
CA SER A 105 -3.75 6.55 4.58
C SER A 105 -4.06 5.10 4.98
N LEU A 106 -3.46 4.13 4.25
CA LEU A 106 -3.57 2.71 4.58
C LEU A 106 -3.05 2.42 5.99
N THR A 107 -3.69 1.48 6.67
CA THR A 107 -3.20 0.91 7.92
C THR A 107 -2.05 -0.07 7.68
N VAL A 108 -1.35 -0.46 8.76
CA VAL A 108 -0.31 -1.51 8.68
C VAL A 108 -0.88 -2.81 8.11
N ARG A 109 -2.08 -3.23 8.56
CA ARG A 109 -2.72 -4.46 8.06
C ARG A 109 -3.09 -4.39 6.59
N GLU A 110 -3.61 -3.26 6.12
CA GLU A 110 -3.93 -3.08 4.70
C GLU A 110 -2.66 -3.14 3.83
N ALA A 111 -1.61 -2.44 4.24
CA ALA A 111 -0.30 -2.53 3.59
C ALA A 111 0.28 -3.95 3.61
N ALA A 112 0.14 -4.65 4.74
CA ALA A 112 0.58 -6.04 4.89
C ALA A 112 -0.19 -6.99 3.96
N ARG A 113 -1.51 -6.83 3.81
CA ARG A 113 -2.31 -7.61 2.85
C ARG A 113 -1.89 -7.34 1.40
N LEU A 114 -1.58 -6.10 1.04
CA LEU A 114 -1.03 -5.77 -0.28
C LEU A 114 0.33 -6.44 -0.51
N GLN A 115 1.14 -6.57 0.53
CA GLN A 115 2.39 -7.32 0.53
C GLN A 115 2.20 -8.83 0.73
N THR A 116 0.96 -9.31 0.68
CA THR A 116 0.61 -10.74 0.82
C THR A 116 0.94 -11.39 2.17
N PHE A 117 1.05 -10.63 3.26
CA PHE A 117 1.13 -11.22 4.60
C PHE A 117 -0.21 -11.83 5.01
N PRO A 118 -0.22 -13.04 5.60
CA PRO A 118 -1.44 -13.63 6.14
C PRO A 118 -1.93 -12.86 7.38
N ASP A 119 -3.22 -12.94 7.66
CA ASP A 119 -3.86 -12.16 8.74
C ASP A 119 -3.40 -12.55 10.14
N ASN A 120 -2.93 -13.78 10.31
CA ASN A 120 -2.37 -14.30 11.57
C ASN A 120 -0.91 -13.84 11.83
N TYR A 121 -0.27 -13.13 10.89
CA TYR A 121 1.03 -12.55 11.13
C TYR A 121 0.88 -11.22 11.89
N PHE A 122 1.44 -11.14 13.09
CA PHE A 122 1.37 -9.95 13.93
C PHE A 122 2.67 -9.15 13.89
N PHE A 123 2.58 -7.84 13.61
CA PHE A 123 3.72 -6.93 13.62
C PHE A 123 3.88 -6.32 15.00
N VAL A 124 5.07 -6.43 15.58
CA VAL A 124 5.41 -5.94 16.93
C VAL A 124 6.16 -4.61 16.85
N GLY A 125 6.04 -3.82 17.91
CA GLY A 125 6.74 -2.55 18.07
C GLY A 125 5.88 -1.32 17.71
N PRO A 126 6.47 -0.13 17.74
CA PRO A 126 5.79 1.11 17.35
C PRO A 126 5.28 1.05 15.91
N ARG A 127 4.17 1.75 15.63
CA ARG A 127 3.52 1.74 14.30
C ARG A 127 4.50 2.04 13.14
N THR A 128 5.40 3.00 13.33
CA THR A 128 6.43 3.31 12.33
C THR A 128 7.29 2.10 12.01
N SER A 129 7.74 1.36 13.04
CA SER A 129 8.51 0.12 12.86
C SER A 129 7.71 -0.97 12.16
N GLN A 130 6.40 -1.08 12.47
CA GLN A 130 5.51 -2.03 11.79
C GLN A 130 5.41 -1.74 10.28
N TYR A 131 5.28 -0.47 9.89
CA TYR A 131 5.31 -0.08 8.47
C TYR A 131 6.65 -0.37 7.80
N VAL A 132 7.77 -0.14 8.49
CA VAL A 132 9.11 -0.46 7.99
C VAL A 132 9.25 -1.97 7.75
N GLN A 133 8.77 -2.80 8.68
CA GLN A 133 8.76 -4.25 8.53
C GLN A 133 7.99 -4.68 7.29
N VAL A 134 6.79 -4.14 7.08
CA VAL A 134 5.97 -4.44 5.89
C VAL A 134 6.69 -4.00 4.62
N GLY A 135 7.20 -2.77 4.58
CA GLY A 135 7.75 -2.17 3.37
C GLY A 135 9.11 -2.75 2.94
N ASN A 136 9.87 -3.35 3.88
CA ASN A 136 11.15 -4.00 3.58
C ASN A 136 11.01 -5.50 3.30
N ALA A 137 9.84 -6.08 3.49
CA ALA A 137 9.63 -7.50 3.30
C ALA A 137 9.56 -7.89 1.83
N VAL A 138 10.11 -9.06 1.50
CA VAL A 138 9.71 -9.78 0.29
C VAL A 138 8.27 -10.27 0.51
N PRO A 139 7.34 -10.07 -0.45
CA PRO A 139 5.97 -10.55 -0.30
C PRO A 139 5.92 -12.05 0.02
N PRO A 140 5.36 -12.48 1.17
CA PRO A 140 5.43 -13.88 1.62
C PRO A 140 4.86 -14.89 0.61
N TYR A 141 3.81 -14.53 -0.12
CA TYR A 141 3.26 -15.43 -1.14
C TYR A 141 4.20 -15.59 -2.33
N LEU A 142 4.90 -14.55 -2.75
CA LEU A 142 5.94 -14.65 -3.77
C LEU A 142 7.12 -15.50 -3.28
N ALA A 143 7.58 -15.27 -2.05
CA ALA A 143 8.64 -16.06 -1.42
C ALA A 143 8.26 -17.55 -1.35
N HIS A 144 7.01 -17.85 -1.02
CA HIS A 144 6.50 -19.24 -1.02
C HIS A 144 6.57 -19.88 -2.41
N GLN A 145 6.15 -19.18 -3.46
CA GLN A 145 6.22 -19.67 -4.84
C GLN A 145 7.68 -19.93 -5.29
N VAL A 146 8.58 -19.00 -4.99
CA VAL A 146 10.01 -19.16 -5.28
C VAL A 146 10.59 -20.36 -4.52
N ALA A 147 10.26 -20.49 -3.23
CA ALA A 147 10.71 -21.61 -2.41
C ALA A 147 10.26 -22.97 -2.98
N GLN A 148 9.03 -23.07 -3.49
CA GLN A 148 8.54 -24.29 -4.15
C GLN A 148 9.38 -24.66 -5.40
N ILE A 149 9.81 -23.66 -6.18
CA ILE A 149 10.68 -23.90 -7.34
C ILE A 149 12.05 -24.41 -6.87
N VAL A 150 12.64 -23.75 -5.88
CA VAL A 150 13.95 -24.13 -5.31
C VAL A 150 13.91 -25.57 -4.77
N VAL A 151 12.87 -25.93 -4.01
CA VAL A 151 12.70 -27.30 -3.49
C VAL A 151 12.66 -28.31 -4.63
N ARG A 152 11.89 -28.07 -5.70
CA ARG A 152 11.84 -28.95 -6.86
C ARG A 152 13.22 -29.16 -7.50
N VAL A 153 14.00 -28.10 -7.66
CA VAL A 153 15.35 -28.15 -8.19
C VAL A 153 16.26 -28.98 -7.29
N LEU A 154 16.25 -28.72 -5.97
CA LEU A 154 17.11 -29.42 -5.00
C LEU A 154 16.75 -30.90 -4.82
N THR A 155 15.47 -31.24 -4.93
CA THR A 155 15.01 -32.64 -4.76
C THR A 155 15.08 -33.48 -6.05
N GLY A 156 15.67 -32.95 -7.13
CA GLY A 156 15.79 -33.66 -8.41
C GLY A 156 14.44 -33.91 -9.09
N GLY A 157 13.42 -33.12 -8.73
CA GLY A 157 12.05 -33.26 -9.25
C GLY A 157 11.92 -32.83 -10.70
N ALA A 158 12.45 -33.66 -11.61
CA ALA A 158 11.97 -33.72 -12.98
C ALA A 158 10.56 -34.33 -12.93
N SER A 159 9.52 -33.54 -12.78
CA SER A 159 8.18 -33.95 -13.17
C SER A 159 8.26 -34.19 -14.70
N LYS A 160 8.16 -35.43 -15.13
CA LYS A 160 7.87 -35.78 -16.53
C LYS A 160 6.72 -34.87 -16.99
N PRO A 161 6.82 -34.19 -18.16
CA PRO A 161 5.67 -33.56 -18.76
C PRO A 161 4.59 -34.64 -18.91
N ALA A 162 3.39 -34.36 -18.42
CA ALA A 162 2.23 -35.17 -18.75
C ALA A 162 2.17 -35.19 -20.28
N ARG A 163 2.35 -36.35 -20.86
CA ARG A 163 2.06 -36.63 -22.25
C ARG A 163 0.54 -36.80 -22.31
N ASP A 164 -0.05 -35.97 -23.12
CA ASP A 164 -1.39 -35.97 -23.73
C ASP A 164 -2.54 -35.47 -22.85
#